data_ab85f00a84658218b2f657a33f8bb286
#
_entry.id   ab85f00a84658218b2f657a33f8bb286
#
_cell.length_a   1.000
_cell.length_b   1.000
_cell.length_c   1.000
_cell.angle_alpha   90.00
_cell.angle_beta   90.00
_cell.angle_gamma   90.00
#
_symmetry.space_group_name_H-M   'P 1'
#
loop_
_entity.id
_entity.type
_entity.pdbx_description
1 polymer ?
#
loop_
_entity_poly.entity_id
_entity_poly.type
_entity_poly.pdbx_seq_one_letter_code
_entity_poly.pdbx_strand_id
1 'polypeptide(L)'
;MSRLRILQVWVATAVLSTGLAVVPGMAAGSTRTFTGKVSDAMCGAKHTEAGIAPADCVRACVQKGAKYALVVGDKVYTLSTSDQAALDTLNKLAWEQAKVTGTATGDTIAVKSVTSVAK
;
A
#
# COMPACT_ATOMS: atom_id res chain seq x y z
N MET A 1 -23.51 52.37 60.60
CA MET A 1 -23.74 50.97 60.32
C MET A 1 -23.60 50.80 58.80
N SER A 2 -22.37 50.55 58.34
CA SER A 2 -22.08 50.36 56.90
C SER A 2 -22.09 48.89 56.58
N ARG A 3 -23.05 48.52 55.79
CA ARG A 3 -23.06 47.16 55.20
C ARG A 3 -22.25 47.20 53.92
N LEU A 4 -21.03 46.73 53.99
CA LEU A 4 -20.16 46.52 52.82
C LEU A 4 -20.65 45.29 52.10
N ARG A 5 -21.25 45.47 50.91
CA ARG A 5 -21.62 44.40 50.02
C ARG A 5 -20.39 44.10 49.18
N ILE A 6 -19.75 43.00 49.49
CA ILE A 6 -18.67 42.45 48.66
C ILE A 6 -19.34 41.79 47.47
N LEU A 7 -19.21 42.44 46.32
CA LEU A 7 -19.55 41.80 45.03
C LEU A 7 -18.44 40.81 44.70
N GLN A 8 -18.75 39.53 44.83
CA GLN A 8 -17.90 38.49 44.29
C GLN A 8 -18.09 38.46 42.77
N VAL A 9 -17.06 38.92 42.09
CA VAL A 9 -16.96 38.77 40.63
C VAL A 9 -16.44 37.36 40.37
N TRP A 10 -17.32 36.50 39.88
CA TRP A 10 -16.93 35.19 39.37
C TRP A 10 -16.29 35.41 38.01
N VAL A 11 -14.96 35.29 37.93
CA VAL A 11 -14.26 35.22 36.68
C VAL A 11 -14.41 33.76 36.16
N ALA A 12 -15.30 33.59 35.26
CA ALA A 12 -15.41 32.32 34.52
C ALA A 12 -14.23 32.24 33.53
N THR A 13 -13.21 31.56 33.92
CA THR A 13 -12.13 31.16 32.99
C THR A 13 -12.68 30.09 32.05
N ALA A 14 -13.07 30.50 30.85
CA ALA A 14 -13.35 29.57 29.74
C ALA A 14 -12.02 28.97 29.31
N VAL A 15 -11.77 27.73 29.71
CA VAL A 15 -10.69 26.91 29.14
C VAL A 15 -11.10 26.52 27.75
N LEU A 16 -10.56 27.20 26.74
CA LEU A 16 -10.67 26.78 25.35
C LEU A 16 -9.76 25.55 25.17
N SER A 17 -10.34 24.37 25.33
CA SER A 17 -9.69 23.14 24.92
C SER A 17 -9.68 23.12 23.38
N THR A 18 -8.60 23.58 22.78
CA THR A 18 -8.32 23.31 21.36
C THR A 18 -8.04 21.81 21.23
N GLY A 19 -9.08 21.05 20.99
CA GLY A 19 -8.95 19.65 20.58
C GLY A 19 -8.23 19.62 19.25
N LEU A 20 -6.99 19.11 19.24
CA LEU A 20 -6.36 18.71 17.98
C LEU A 20 -7.24 17.61 17.38
N ALA A 21 -8.00 17.96 16.36
CA ALA A 21 -8.68 16.97 15.56
C ALA A 21 -7.60 16.20 14.79
N VAL A 22 -7.29 15.00 15.25
CA VAL A 22 -6.52 14.05 14.47
C VAL A 22 -7.42 13.62 13.30
N VAL A 23 -7.04 14.02 12.10
CA VAL A 23 -7.75 13.62 10.87
C VAL A 23 -7.30 12.21 10.49
N PRO A 24 -8.13 11.16 10.64
CA PRO A 24 -7.72 9.78 10.40
C PRO A 24 -7.78 9.41 8.91
N GLY A 25 -7.44 10.29 8.01
CA GLY A 25 -7.57 10.02 6.58
C GLY A 25 -6.30 10.22 5.76
N MET A 26 -5.25 10.76 6.36
CA MET A 26 -4.02 11.16 5.67
C MET A 26 -2.80 10.35 6.07
N ALA A 27 -2.93 9.34 6.92
CA ALA A 27 -1.85 8.43 7.22
C ALA A 27 -1.60 7.54 6.01
N ALA A 28 -0.34 7.35 5.61
CA ALA A 28 0.06 6.29 4.69
C ALA A 28 -0.61 4.97 5.13
N GLY A 29 -1.13 4.19 4.20
CA GLY A 29 -1.81 2.95 4.51
C GLY A 29 -0.95 2.06 5.42
N SER A 30 -1.60 1.28 6.27
CA SER A 30 -0.90 0.30 7.11
C SER A 30 -0.28 -0.80 6.26
N THR A 31 0.77 -1.42 6.77
CA THR A 31 1.37 -2.61 6.16
C THR A 31 0.37 -3.77 6.18
N ARG A 32 0.15 -4.39 5.02
CA ARG A 32 -0.76 -5.52 4.83
C ARG A 32 -0.13 -6.56 3.94
N THR A 33 -0.72 -7.76 3.94
CA THR A 33 -0.36 -8.83 3.00
C THR A 33 -1.42 -8.92 1.91
N PHE A 34 -0.97 -8.92 0.68
CA PHE A 34 -1.78 -9.08 -0.52
C PHE A 34 -1.43 -10.43 -1.15
N THR A 35 -2.44 -11.18 -1.53
CA THR A 35 -2.25 -12.43 -2.27
C THR A 35 -2.78 -12.25 -3.68
N GLY A 36 -1.95 -12.53 -4.66
CA GLY A 36 -2.32 -12.38 -6.06
C GLY A 36 -1.29 -12.98 -7.01
N LYS A 37 -1.57 -12.84 -8.28
CA LYS A 37 -0.68 -13.33 -9.34
C LYS A 37 0.37 -12.30 -9.68
N VAL A 38 1.62 -12.72 -9.74
CA VAL A 38 2.74 -11.86 -10.17
C VAL A 38 2.66 -11.60 -11.66
N SER A 39 2.60 -10.35 -12.05
CA SER A 39 2.52 -9.87 -13.40
C SER A 39 3.48 -8.70 -13.61
N ASP A 40 3.32 -7.96 -14.67
CA ASP A 40 4.00 -6.70 -14.94
C ASP A 40 3.00 -5.56 -15.15
N ALA A 41 3.46 -4.34 -14.92
CA ALA A 41 2.61 -3.16 -14.98
C ALA A 41 2.20 -2.75 -16.40
N MET A 42 2.83 -3.30 -17.44
CA MET A 42 2.48 -3.01 -18.84
C MET A 42 1.28 -3.81 -19.31
N CYS A 43 1.26 -5.12 -19.04
CA CYS A 43 0.19 -6.01 -19.48
C CYS A 43 -0.88 -6.23 -18.40
N GLY A 44 -0.55 -6.05 -17.13
CA GLY A 44 -1.50 -6.17 -16.03
C GLY A 44 -2.09 -7.57 -15.92
N ALA A 45 -3.42 -7.65 -15.91
CA ALA A 45 -4.13 -8.91 -15.73
C ALA A 45 -4.13 -9.84 -16.94
N LYS A 46 -3.72 -9.36 -18.11
CA LYS A 46 -3.84 -10.12 -19.38
C LYS A 46 -2.49 -10.27 -20.07
N HIS A 47 -2.08 -11.52 -20.28
CA HIS A 47 -0.94 -11.91 -21.09
C HIS A 47 -1.45 -12.77 -22.24
N THR A 48 -1.73 -12.14 -23.37
CA THR A 48 -2.40 -12.77 -24.51
C THR A 48 -1.51 -12.88 -25.75
N GLU A 49 -0.21 -12.66 -25.61
CA GLU A 49 0.73 -12.82 -26.72
C GLU A 49 0.79 -14.28 -27.18
N ALA A 50 0.45 -14.51 -28.45
CA ALA A 50 0.47 -15.85 -29.02
C ALA A 50 1.89 -16.41 -29.05
N GLY A 51 2.06 -17.66 -28.58
CA GLY A 51 3.33 -18.38 -28.64
C GLY A 51 4.32 -18.05 -27.53
N ILE A 52 3.96 -17.17 -26.59
CA ILE A 52 4.80 -16.82 -25.41
C ILE A 52 4.08 -17.23 -24.14
N ALA A 53 4.75 -18.02 -23.29
CA ALA A 53 4.22 -18.35 -21.98
C ALA A 53 4.05 -17.08 -21.14
N PRO A 54 2.95 -16.92 -20.38
CA PRO A 54 2.71 -15.70 -19.59
C PRO A 54 3.85 -15.34 -18.65
N ALA A 55 4.48 -16.31 -18.00
CA ALA A 55 5.63 -16.08 -17.13
C ALA A 55 6.81 -15.45 -17.89
N ASP A 56 7.09 -15.92 -19.09
CA ASP A 56 8.17 -15.40 -19.91
C ASP A 56 7.84 -14.00 -20.44
N CYS A 57 6.56 -13.74 -20.73
CA CYS A 57 6.09 -12.41 -21.10
C CYS A 57 6.30 -11.40 -19.96
N VAL A 58 5.97 -11.77 -18.71
CA VAL A 58 6.23 -10.94 -17.53
C VAL A 58 7.72 -10.60 -17.42
N ARG A 59 8.57 -11.61 -17.52
CA ARG A 59 10.03 -11.43 -17.42
C ARG A 59 10.57 -10.53 -18.52
N ALA A 60 10.11 -10.73 -19.76
CA ALA A 60 10.52 -9.90 -20.88
C ALA A 60 10.13 -8.44 -20.72
N CYS A 61 8.91 -8.18 -20.26
CA CYS A 61 8.45 -6.81 -19.99
C CYS A 61 9.26 -6.12 -18.89
N VAL A 62 9.55 -6.83 -17.81
CA VAL A 62 10.37 -6.30 -16.71
C VAL A 62 11.80 -6.02 -17.17
N GLN A 63 12.40 -6.87 -18.00
CA GLN A 63 13.70 -6.63 -18.62
C GLN A 63 13.74 -5.39 -19.50
N LYS A 64 12.61 -5.01 -20.09
CA LYS A 64 12.45 -3.78 -20.87
C LYS A 64 12.15 -2.54 -20.03
N GLY A 65 12.12 -2.66 -18.72
CA GLY A 65 11.94 -1.55 -17.79
C GLY A 65 10.57 -1.47 -17.12
N ALA A 66 9.66 -2.41 -17.38
CA ALA A 66 8.39 -2.46 -16.66
C ALA A 66 8.61 -2.86 -15.21
N LYS A 67 7.79 -2.31 -14.30
CA LYS A 67 7.74 -2.77 -12.92
C LYS A 67 6.92 -4.06 -12.82
N TYR A 68 7.22 -4.89 -11.82
CA TYR A 68 6.33 -5.98 -11.45
C TYR A 68 4.99 -5.43 -10.97
N ALA A 69 3.96 -6.23 -11.13
CA ALA A 69 2.62 -5.96 -10.64
C ALA A 69 2.06 -7.18 -9.92
N LEU A 70 1.04 -6.97 -9.09
CA LEU A 70 0.30 -8.03 -8.44
C LEU A 70 -1.18 -7.91 -8.84
N VAL A 71 -1.72 -8.96 -9.40
CA VAL A 71 -3.13 -9.03 -9.77
C VAL A 71 -3.90 -9.67 -8.62
N VAL A 72 -4.69 -8.85 -7.95
CA VAL A 72 -5.52 -9.26 -6.80
C VAL A 72 -6.99 -9.13 -7.21
N GLY A 73 -7.63 -10.23 -7.57
CA GLY A 73 -8.98 -10.19 -8.12
C GLY A 73 -9.04 -9.34 -9.39
N ASP A 74 -9.85 -8.30 -9.39
CA ASP A 74 -10.01 -7.37 -10.51
C ASP A 74 -9.03 -6.19 -10.47
N LYS A 75 -8.18 -6.11 -9.45
CA LYS A 75 -7.28 -5.00 -9.24
C LYS A 75 -5.84 -5.36 -9.54
N VAL A 76 -5.14 -4.46 -10.23
CA VAL A 76 -3.72 -4.57 -10.53
C VAL A 76 -2.97 -3.54 -9.71
N TYR A 77 -2.06 -4.00 -8.86
CA TYR A 77 -1.16 -3.14 -8.10
C TYR A 77 0.22 -3.14 -8.72
N THR A 78 0.78 -1.96 -8.93
CA THR A 78 2.20 -1.82 -9.27
C THR A 78 3.04 -2.08 -8.02
N LEU A 79 4.06 -2.92 -8.12
CA LEU A 79 4.97 -3.23 -7.03
C LEU A 79 6.18 -2.30 -7.07
N SER A 80 6.40 -1.56 -6.00
CA SER A 80 7.53 -0.64 -5.86
C SER A 80 8.54 -1.23 -4.90
N THR A 81 9.71 -1.60 -5.40
CA THR A 81 10.85 -2.08 -4.61
C THR A 81 12.15 -1.90 -5.37
N SER A 82 13.22 -1.67 -4.65
CA SER A 82 14.60 -1.73 -5.14
C SER A 82 15.38 -2.86 -4.46
N ASP A 83 14.74 -3.63 -3.59
CA ASP A 83 15.35 -4.77 -2.92
C ASP A 83 15.56 -5.92 -3.92
N GLN A 84 16.83 -6.28 -4.14
CA GLN A 84 17.18 -7.31 -5.10
C GLN A 84 16.60 -8.68 -4.74
N ALA A 85 16.55 -9.02 -3.45
CA ALA A 85 15.97 -10.28 -3.00
C ALA A 85 14.48 -10.38 -3.33
N ALA A 86 13.74 -9.27 -3.17
CA ALA A 86 12.33 -9.20 -3.55
C ALA A 86 12.16 -9.31 -5.07
N LEU A 87 12.98 -8.62 -5.85
CA LEU A 87 12.95 -8.68 -7.31
C LEU A 87 13.26 -10.08 -7.83
N ASP A 88 14.24 -10.77 -7.26
CA ASP A 88 14.60 -12.15 -7.63
C ASP A 88 13.46 -13.11 -7.30
N THR A 89 12.80 -12.94 -6.18
CA THR A 89 11.64 -13.73 -5.80
C THR A 89 10.47 -13.50 -6.76
N LEU A 90 10.18 -12.25 -7.11
CA LEU A 90 9.15 -11.92 -8.09
C LEU A 90 9.44 -12.53 -9.47
N ASN A 91 10.71 -12.51 -9.89
CA ASN A 91 11.12 -13.13 -11.15
C ASN A 91 10.88 -14.66 -11.15
N LYS A 92 11.19 -15.34 -10.06
CA LYS A 92 10.90 -16.78 -9.90
C LYS A 92 9.43 -17.09 -9.90
N LEU A 93 8.61 -16.20 -9.31
CA LEU A 93 7.16 -16.36 -9.17
C LEU A 93 6.36 -15.71 -10.31
N ALA A 94 7.01 -15.33 -11.41
CA ALA A 94 6.33 -14.71 -12.54
C ALA A 94 5.13 -15.56 -13.00
N TRP A 95 3.96 -14.93 -13.07
CA TRP A 95 2.67 -15.53 -13.39
C TRP A 95 2.18 -16.60 -12.40
N GLU A 96 2.77 -16.65 -11.22
CA GLU A 96 2.34 -17.52 -10.12
C GLU A 96 1.71 -16.71 -8.99
N GLN A 97 1.00 -17.39 -8.10
CA GLN A 97 0.44 -16.77 -6.89
C GLN A 97 1.55 -16.46 -5.90
N ALA A 98 1.54 -15.25 -5.37
CA ALA A 98 2.47 -14.80 -4.36
C ALA A 98 1.77 -14.03 -3.25
N LYS A 99 2.40 -14.01 -2.09
CA LYS A 99 2.05 -13.12 -0.98
C LYS A 99 3.04 -11.96 -0.95
N VAL A 100 2.53 -10.76 -1.09
CA VAL A 100 3.31 -9.53 -1.02
C VAL A 100 2.89 -8.77 0.22
N THR A 101 3.82 -8.56 1.12
CA THR A 101 3.61 -7.72 2.29
C THR A 101 4.17 -6.33 2.00
N GLY A 102 3.39 -5.32 2.26
CA GLY A 102 3.78 -3.94 2.01
C GLY A 102 2.68 -2.95 2.32
N THR A 103 2.92 -1.71 1.96
CA THR A 103 1.99 -0.60 2.16
C THR A 103 1.42 -0.15 0.83
N ALA A 104 0.10 -0.22 0.69
CA ALA A 104 -0.58 0.25 -0.52
C ALA A 104 -0.88 1.74 -0.42
N THR A 105 -0.55 2.47 -1.48
CA THR A 105 -0.95 3.85 -1.70
C THR A 105 -1.54 3.93 -3.09
N GLY A 106 -2.86 4.13 -3.19
CA GLY A 106 -3.55 4.01 -4.46
C GLY A 106 -3.37 2.61 -5.07
N ASP A 107 -2.86 2.55 -6.29
CA ASP A 107 -2.61 1.31 -7.03
C ASP A 107 -1.16 0.82 -6.94
N THR A 108 -0.38 1.37 -6.01
CA THR A 108 1.02 0.99 -5.81
C THR A 108 1.22 0.39 -4.43
N ILE A 109 1.94 -0.73 -4.37
CA ILE A 109 2.38 -1.34 -3.11
C ILE A 109 3.88 -1.09 -2.95
N ALA A 110 4.25 -0.38 -1.89
CA ALA A 110 5.64 -0.32 -1.43
C ALA A 110 5.97 -1.66 -0.77
N VAL A 111 6.76 -2.47 -1.45
CA VAL A 111 7.00 -3.87 -1.07
C VAL A 111 7.97 -3.97 0.10
N LYS A 112 7.58 -4.70 1.13
CA LYS A 112 8.42 -5.06 2.26
C LYS A 112 8.98 -6.49 2.11
N SER A 113 8.16 -7.43 1.68
CA SER A 113 8.57 -8.82 1.47
C SER A 113 7.69 -9.51 0.44
N VAL A 114 8.24 -10.54 -0.19
CA VAL A 114 7.55 -11.40 -1.14
C VAL A 114 7.79 -12.85 -0.77
N THR A 115 6.73 -13.64 -0.72
CA THR A 115 6.81 -15.09 -0.48
C THR A 115 5.90 -15.83 -1.45
N SER A 116 6.23 -17.10 -1.71
CA SER A 116 5.35 -17.98 -2.47
C SER A 116 4.11 -18.35 -1.65
N VAL A 117 3.03 -18.64 -2.35
CA VAL A 117 1.86 -19.26 -1.72
C VAL A 117 2.12 -20.75 -1.60
N ALA A 118 1.95 -21.30 -0.41
CA ALA A 118 2.05 -22.75 -0.19
C ALA A 118 0.97 -23.46 -1.02
N LYS A 119 1.39 -24.47 -1.79
CA LYS A 119 0.47 -25.32 -2.55
C LYS A 119 -0.08 -26.44 -1.68
#